data_21c69133dfca412a6e2be62e59b5bd30
#
_entry.id   21c69133dfca412a6e2be62e59b5bd30
#
_cell.length_a   1.000
_cell.length_b   1.000
_cell.length_c   1.000
_cell.angle_alpha   90.00
_cell.angle_beta   90.00
_cell.angle_gamma   90.00
#
_symmetry.space_group_name_H-M   'P 1'
#
loop_
_entity.id
_entity.type
_entity.pdbx_description
1 polymer ?
#
loop_
_entity_poly.entity_id
_entity_poly.type
_entity_poly.pdbx_seq_one_letter_code
_entity_poly.pdbx_strand_id
1 'polypeptide(L)'
;MLSERIQQIVTYFHNVTLNAIGTKRTLFEYLEKGEVGRAVSLMTDNDVDVDNALKEYNPENHDVNRRPNKYVEGDSPYITEKLPRTREQYINEIELFFLFGEPVVWKKKDGDDVAYSLFVKFLDNIFFNAKIRKCKRLAGAETESALIYNFSQRNGKLDVDAFIAARSLGYRIRTMFDQYGNLQALAYGYRLNENGIGRMHWDILTAETNYYCSQKFFGWDVDARANPTGKINGIYFHQQKAWAGAEKRMRRDEELDSKVADNNNYFADPMAEATADVIESLPRRDKPGKLIQLTGKESRFNYITPPSDSAARRDEQVRLNDSILFDTFTPDLSFEKMKGLGSLSGVAIRNSLILGYIKRANRMEIYEELLTRFMHLTLAVLCEIYPDKRAQLEKLEIGFKFSDPFPDDKRELWNTIGSLYSQGVCSLDTAVKILSLTDAPEEEIQRLKDAEVAKAGNVEASTEMREEK
;
A
#
# COMPACT_ATOMS: atom_id res chain seq x y z
N MET A 1 4.15 -13.60 10.95
CA MET A 1 5.04 -14.78 10.90
C MET A 1 4.46 -16.01 11.62
N LEU A 2 4.23 -15.98 12.94
CA LEU A 2 3.67 -17.18 13.64
C LEU A 2 2.23 -17.48 13.23
N SER A 3 1.40 -16.46 13.04
CA SER A 3 -0.01 -16.58 12.62
C SER A 3 -0.15 -17.08 11.17
N GLU A 4 0.67 -16.62 10.25
CA GLU A 4 0.64 -17.04 8.84
C GLU A 4 1.08 -18.50 8.67
N ARG A 5 2.15 -18.88 9.38
CA ARG A 5 2.57 -20.31 9.42
C ARG A 5 1.51 -21.21 10.05
N ILE A 6 0.81 -20.72 11.08
CA ILE A 6 -0.29 -21.46 11.71
C ILE A 6 -1.46 -21.57 10.75
N GLN A 7 -1.82 -20.51 10.01
CA GLN A 7 -2.87 -20.59 8.98
C GLN A 7 -2.48 -21.51 7.82
N GLN A 8 -1.24 -21.42 7.35
CA GLN A 8 -0.72 -22.35 6.33
C GLN A 8 -0.74 -23.81 6.80
N ILE A 9 -0.35 -24.05 8.05
CA ILE A 9 -0.41 -25.38 8.68
C ILE A 9 -1.86 -25.85 8.84
N VAL A 10 -2.78 -24.98 9.26
CA VAL A 10 -4.21 -25.31 9.39
C VAL A 10 -4.82 -25.62 8.03
N THR A 11 -4.50 -24.83 7.00
CA THR A 11 -4.94 -25.08 5.62
C THR A 11 -4.34 -26.38 5.07
N TYR A 12 -3.04 -26.64 5.36
CA TYR A 12 -2.39 -27.89 5.01
C TYR A 12 -3.06 -29.09 5.67
N PHE A 13 -3.28 -29.07 7.01
CA PHE A 13 -3.97 -30.15 7.71
C PHE A 13 -5.44 -30.28 7.28
N HIS A 14 -6.12 -29.21 6.97
CA HIS A 14 -7.47 -29.24 6.40
C HIS A 14 -7.47 -29.97 5.05
N ASN A 15 -6.54 -29.64 4.15
CA ASN A 15 -6.40 -30.27 2.84
C ASN A 15 -5.92 -31.74 2.95
N VAL A 16 -5.00 -32.05 3.88
CA VAL A 16 -4.52 -33.43 4.14
C VAL A 16 -5.64 -34.30 4.75
N THR A 17 -6.43 -33.76 5.68
CA THR A 17 -7.57 -34.47 6.26
C THR A 17 -8.67 -34.72 5.22
N LEU A 18 -8.87 -33.75 4.32
CA LEU A 18 -9.78 -33.89 3.20
C LEU A 18 -9.34 -34.97 2.19
N ASN A 19 -8.02 -35.14 1.99
CA ASN A 19 -7.45 -36.20 1.12
C ASN A 19 -7.40 -37.58 1.79
N ALA A 20 -7.35 -37.65 3.12
CA ALA A 20 -7.29 -38.91 3.87
C ALA A 20 -8.65 -39.62 4.03
N ILE A 21 -9.78 -38.91 3.86
CA ILE A 21 -11.13 -39.49 3.87
C ILE A 21 -11.52 -39.85 2.44
N GLY A 22 -11.06 -40.98 1.96
CA GLY A 22 -11.23 -41.61 0.64
C GLY A 22 -12.28 -41.00 -0.30
N THR A 23 -11.82 -40.70 -1.56
CA THR A 23 -12.59 -40.24 -2.73
C THR A 23 -12.96 -38.77 -2.82
N LYS A 24 -12.13 -37.82 -2.37
CA LYS A 24 -12.30 -36.44 -2.79
C LYS A 24 -11.67 -36.20 -4.15
N ARG A 25 -12.51 -35.80 -5.09
CA ARG A 25 -12.11 -35.36 -6.43
C ARG A 25 -11.18 -34.17 -6.33
N THR A 26 -10.22 -34.12 -7.24
CA THR A 26 -9.32 -32.97 -7.39
C THR A 26 -10.10 -31.74 -7.92
N LEU A 27 -9.51 -30.55 -7.82
CA LEU A 27 -10.02 -29.33 -8.43
C LEU A 27 -10.40 -29.56 -9.90
N PHE A 28 -9.52 -30.21 -10.67
CA PHE A 28 -9.67 -30.48 -12.09
C PHE A 28 -10.84 -31.43 -12.39
N GLU A 29 -11.03 -32.50 -11.61
CA GLU A 29 -12.14 -33.41 -11.77
C GLU A 29 -13.52 -32.76 -11.53
N TYR A 30 -13.58 -31.77 -10.62
CA TYR A 30 -14.81 -30.99 -10.43
C TYR A 30 -15.06 -30.04 -11.59
N LEU A 31 -14.01 -29.41 -12.15
CA LEU A 31 -14.14 -28.50 -13.31
C LEU A 31 -14.55 -29.25 -14.57
N GLU A 32 -13.97 -30.43 -14.84
CA GLU A 32 -14.38 -31.28 -15.97
C GLU A 32 -15.86 -31.71 -15.91
N LYS A 33 -16.40 -31.86 -14.69
CA LYS A 33 -17.81 -32.20 -14.49
C LYS A 33 -18.74 -30.99 -14.44
N GLY A 34 -18.22 -29.76 -14.60
CA GLY A 34 -19.01 -28.53 -14.47
C GLY A 34 -19.47 -28.21 -13.05
N GLU A 35 -18.86 -28.84 -12.03
CA GLU A 35 -19.17 -28.62 -10.62
C GLU A 35 -18.35 -27.45 -10.03
N VAL A 36 -18.35 -26.29 -10.70
CA VAL A 36 -17.50 -25.13 -10.40
C VAL A 36 -17.65 -24.64 -8.95
N GLY A 37 -18.85 -24.63 -8.39
CA GLY A 37 -19.06 -24.23 -6.99
C GLY A 37 -18.28 -25.10 -5.99
N ARG A 38 -18.19 -26.41 -6.27
CA ARG A 38 -17.39 -27.38 -5.47
C ARG A 38 -15.89 -27.19 -5.72
N ALA A 39 -15.50 -26.97 -6.97
CA ALA A 39 -14.12 -26.67 -7.31
C ALA A 39 -13.60 -25.44 -6.56
N VAL A 40 -14.33 -24.35 -6.60
CA VAL A 40 -14.00 -23.10 -5.90
C VAL A 40 -14.01 -23.27 -4.37
N SER A 41 -14.90 -24.12 -3.82
CA SER A 41 -14.94 -24.37 -2.37
C SER A 41 -13.75 -25.20 -1.84
N LEU A 42 -12.94 -25.81 -2.73
CA LEU A 42 -11.67 -26.44 -2.35
C LEU A 42 -10.52 -25.43 -2.21
N MET A 43 -10.68 -24.26 -2.77
CA MET A 43 -9.68 -23.20 -2.73
C MET A 43 -9.78 -22.40 -1.41
N THR A 44 -8.69 -21.75 -1.03
CA THR A 44 -8.64 -20.92 0.17
C THR A 44 -9.59 -19.73 0.02
N ASP A 45 -10.40 -19.50 1.05
CA ASP A 45 -11.39 -18.42 1.14
C ASP A 45 -10.98 -17.43 2.25
N ASN A 46 -10.65 -16.22 1.86
CA ASN A 46 -10.29 -15.13 2.78
C ASN A 46 -11.39 -14.06 2.90
N ASP A 47 -12.60 -14.31 2.37
CA ASP A 47 -13.67 -13.31 2.31
C ASP A 47 -13.98 -12.66 3.67
N VAL A 48 -13.94 -13.42 4.77
CA VAL A 48 -14.22 -12.90 6.12
C VAL A 48 -13.15 -11.88 6.56
N ASP A 49 -11.88 -12.19 6.33
CA ASP A 49 -10.77 -11.32 6.69
C ASP A 49 -10.77 -10.06 5.82
N VAL A 50 -11.03 -10.23 4.52
CA VAL A 50 -11.18 -9.13 3.55
C VAL A 50 -12.32 -8.19 3.93
N ASP A 51 -13.52 -8.75 4.21
CA ASP A 51 -14.69 -7.94 4.55
C ASP A 51 -14.51 -7.22 5.91
N ASN A 52 -13.84 -7.83 6.87
CA ASN A 52 -13.48 -7.19 8.15
C ASN A 52 -12.47 -6.06 7.94
N ALA A 53 -11.42 -6.28 7.12
CA ALA A 53 -10.43 -5.26 6.83
C ALA A 53 -11.05 -4.07 6.09
N LEU A 54 -11.92 -4.30 5.10
CA LEU A 54 -12.65 -3.24 4.39
C LEU A 54 -13.58 -2.45 5.31
N LYS A 55 -14.23 -3.13 6.27
CA LYS A 55 -15.07 -2.47 7.27
C LYS A 55 -14.25 -1.52 8.15
N GLU A 56 -13.05 -1.95 8.57
CA GLU A 56 -12.15 -1.13 9.37
C GLU A 56 -11.48 -0.01 8.54
N TYR A 57 -11.23 -0.23 7.26
CA TYR A 57 -10.59 0.76 6.38
C TYR A 57 -11.50 1.93 5.99
N ASN A 58 -12.83 1.71 5.98
CA ASN A 58 -13.79 2.75 5.66
C ASN A 58 -14.32 3.41 6.95
N PRO A 59 -13.99 4.70 7.21
CA PRO A 59 -14.41 5.40 8.42
C PRO A 59 -15.92 5.41 8.66
N GLU A 60 -16.72 5.35 7.59
CA GLU A 60 -18.20 5.31 7.70
C GLU A 60 -18.71 4.04 8.40
N ASN A 61 -17.93 2.96 8.36
CA ASN A 61 -18.29 1.68 8.95
C ASN A 61 -17.74 1.47 10.37
N HIS A 62 -17.00 2.44 10.92
CA HIS A 62 -16.42 2.33 12.25
C HIS A 62 -17.48 2.26 13.34
N ASP A 63 -17.16 1.57 14.43
CA ASP A 63 -18.07 1.34 15.53
C ASP A 63 -18.49 2.66 16.23
N VAL A 64 -17.67 3.69 16.18
CA VAL A 64 -17.98 5.03 16.71
C VAL A 64 -19.23 5.63 16.08
N ASN A 65 -19.51 5.32 14.79
CA ASN A 65 -20.72 5.79 14.11
C ASN A 65 -22.02 5.17 14.67
N ARG A 66 -21.90 4.07 15.43
CA ARG A 66 -23.03 3.36 16.04
C ARG A 66 -23.27 3.76 17.49
N ARG A 67 -22.57 4.78 18.01
CA ARG A 67 -22.78 5.29 19.35
C ARG A 67 -24.26 5.70 19.51
N PRO A 68 -24.94 5.24 20.59
CA PRO A 68 -26.31 5.59 20.81
C PRO A 68 -26.46 7.06 21.22
N ASN A 69 -27.50 7.72 20.72
CA ASN A 69 -27.88 9.03 21.22
C ASN A 69 -28.39 8.90 22.68
N LYS A 70 -28.22 9.95 23.46
CA LYS A 70 -28.70 9.99 24.84
C LYS A 70 -30.13 10.54 24.86
N TYR A 71 -31.02 9.85 25.55
CA TYR A 71 -32.39 10.28 25.75
C TYR A 71 -32.57 10.66 27.22
N VAL A 72 -33.12 11.85 27.45
CA VAL A 72 -33.54 12.31 28.75
C VAL A 72 -35.07 12.37 28.71
N GLU A 73 -35.73 11.82 29.72
CA GLU A 73 -37.17 11.78 29.77
C GLU A 73 -37.74 13.21 29.81
N GLY A 74 -38.63 13.55 28.86
CA GLY A 74 -39.23 14.89 28.74
C GLY A 74 -38.45 15.92 27.96
N ASP A 75 -37.30 15.58 27.39
CA ASP A 75 -36.48 16.51 26.62
C ASP A 75 -36.15 15.95 25.21
N SER A 76 -35.65 16.84 24.32
CA SER A 76 -35.17 16.43 23.00
C SER A 76 -33.95 15.53 23.13
N PRO A 77 -33.80 14.48 22.28
CA PRO A 77 -32.65 13.58 22.35
C PRO A 77 -31.37 14.34 22.11
N TYR A 78 -30.37 14.16 22.97
CA TYR A 78 -29.02 14.64 22.74
C TYR A 78 -28.33 13.76 21.69
N ILE A 79 -28.01 14.36 20.56
CA ILE A 79 -27.27 13.67 19.48
C ILE A 79 -25.80 13.61 19.87
N THR A 80 -25.28 12.40 20.08
CA THR A 80 -23.87 12.19 20.43
C THR A 80 -22.96 12.45 19.22
N GLU A 81 -21.81 13.04 19.46
CA GLU A 81 -20.78 13.23 18.45
C GLU A 81 -20.19 11.88 18.01
N LYS A 82 -19.90 11.76 16.73
CA LYS A 82 -19.40 10.55 16.08
C LYS A 82 -18.24 10.96 15.18
N LEU A 83 -17.03 10.82 15.69
CA LEU A 83 -15.80 11.29 15.04
C LEU A 83 -14.92 10.10 14.61
N PRO A 84 -15.24 9.44 13.48
CA PRO A 84 -14.36 8.43 12.92
C PRO A 84 -13.07 9.07 12.40
N ARG A 85 -11.96 8.34 12.45
CA ARG A 85 -10.66 8.79 11.97
C ARG A 85 -10.19 7.95 10.78
N THR A 86 -9.29 8.48 9.98
CA THR A 86 -8.72 7.82 8.78
C THR A 86 -7.31 7.28 9.05
N ARG A 87 -7.07 6.75 10.25
CA ARG A 87 -5.72 6.28 10.65
C ARG A 87 -5.27 5.06 9.87
N GLU A 88 -6.18 4.14 9.58
CA GLU A 88 -5.94 2.95 8.77
C GLU A 88 -5.46 3.33 7.38
N GLN A 89 -6.08 4.34 6.78
CA GLN A 89 -5.69 4.87 5.48
C GLN A 89 -4.31 5.51 5.54
N TYR A 90 -4.04 6.33 6.57
CA TYR A 90 -2.75 6.95 6.77
C TYR A 90 -1.63 5.91 6.89
N ILE A 91 -1.80 4.90 7.73
CA ILE A 91 -0.81 3.84 7.95
C ILE A 91 -0.53 3.05 6.66
N ASN A 92 -1.58 2.75 5.88
CA ASN A 92 -1.45 2.05 4.62
C ASN A 92 -0.73 2.91 3.55
N GLU A 93 -1.04 4.19 3.45
CA GLU A 93 -0.37 5.09 2.50
C GLU A 93 1.10 5.33 2.87
N ILE A 94 1.44 5.43 4.16
CA ILE A 94 2.83 5.52 4.61
C ILE A 94 3.59 4.23 4.27
N GLU A 95 3.01 3.06 4.49
CA GLU A 95 3.60 1.78 4.11
C GLU A 95 3.84 1.70 2.60
N LEU A 96 2.87 2.14 1.80
CA LEU A 96 2.98 2.22 0.34
C LEU A 96 4.10 3.18 -0.09
N PHE A 97 4.17 4.36 0.53
CA PHE A 97 5.18 5.36 0.24
C PHE A 97 6.60 4.85 0.47
N PHE A 98 6.83 4.18 1.60
CA PHE A 98 8.15 3.62 1.90
C PHE A 98 8.57 2.49 0.98
N LEU A 99 7.62 1.70 0.45
CA LEU A 99 7.92 0.55 -0.40
C LEU A 99 7.96 0.90 -1.90
N PHE A 100 6.95 1.62 -2.39
CA PHE A 100 6.73 1.94 -3.81
C PHE A 100 6.46 3.43 -4.05
N GLY A 101 6.89 4.31 -3.15
CA GLY A 101 6.83 5.77 -3.35
C GLY A 101 7.54 6.18 -4.63
N GLU A 102 8.71 5.60 -4.86
CA GLU A 102 9.46 5.69 -6.09
C GLU A 102 9.30 4.42 -6.95
N PRO A 103 9.45 4.52 -8.29
CA PRO A 103 9.38 3.37 -9.19
C PRO A 103 10.42 2.30 -8.86
N VAL A 104 10.07 1.03 -9.15
CA VAL A 104 11.02 -0.08 -9.12
C VAL A 104 12.02 0.08 -10.25
N VAL A 105 13.30 0.03 -9.93
CA VAL A 105 14.37 0.11 -10.93
C VAL A 105 14.75 -1.29 -11.40
N TRP A 106 14.49 -1.56 -12.66
CA TRP A 106 14.91 -2.79 -13.34
C TRP A 106 16.30 -2.62 -13.94
N LYS A 107 17.13 -3.65 -13.87
CA LYS A 107 18.48 -3.62 -14.42
C LYS A 107 18.78 -4.92 -15.17
N LYS A 108 19.29 -4.81 -16.38
CA LYS A 108 19.83 -5.96 -17.09
C LYS A 108 21.10 -6.42 -16.38
N LYS A 109 21.16 -7.72 -16.02
CA LYS A 109 22.34 -8.37 -15.48
C LYS A 109 23.16 -9.00 -16.61
N ASP A 110 22.46 -9.74 -17.50
CA ASP A 110 23.05 -10.35 -18.69
C ASP A 110 21.99 -10.49 -19.79
N GLY A 111 22.42 -10.69 -21.03
CA GLY A 111 21.55 -10.95 -22.18
C GLY A 111 21.48 -9.80 -23.19
N ASP A 112 20.60 -9.95 -24.17
CA ASP A 112 20.45 -9.08 -25.34
C ASP A 112 19.77 -7.74 -24.97
N ASP A 113 20.28 -6.62 -25.50
CA ASP A 113 19.73 -5.28 -25.26
C ASP A 113 18.35 -5.08 -25.91
N VAL A 114 18.10 -5.72 -27.05
CA VAL A 114 16.80 -5.66 -27.72
C VAL A 114 15.75 -6.37 -26.87
N ALA A 115 16.09 -7.56 -26.33
CA ALA A 115 15.20 -8.31 -25.44
C ALA A 115 14.89 -7.51 -24.17
N TYR A 116 15.89 -6.85 -23.58
CA TYR A 116 15.69 -5.98 -22.43
C TYR A 116 14.81 -4.77 -22.75
N SER A 117 15.02 -4.14 -23.90
CA SER A 117 14.18 -3.03 -24.36
C SER A 117 12.70 -3.45 -24.56
N LEU A 118 12.46 -4.66 -25.08
CA LEU A 118 11.09 -5.21 -25.16
C LEU A 118 10.46 -5.40 -23.79
N PHE A 119 11.22 -5.87 -22.80
CA PHE A 119 10.75 -6.01 -21.42
C PHE A 119 10.34 -4.65 -20.82
N VAL A 120 11.21 -3.65 -20.91
CA VAL A 120 10.92 -2.30 -20.39
C VAL A 120 9.68 -1.71 -21.08
N LYS A 121 9.62 -1.79 -22.41
CA LYS A 121 8.49 -1.30 -23.19
C LYS A 121 7.17 -2.00 -22.84
N PHE A 122 7.22 -3.29 -22.54
CA PHE A 122 6.04 -4.02 -22.06
C PHE A 122 5.57 -3.51 -20.70
N LEU A 123 6.49 -3.25 -19.75
CA LEU A 123 6.17 -2.68 -18.46
C LEU A 123 5.48 -1.31 -18.57
N ASP A 124 5.96 -0.47 -19.49
CA ASP A 124 5.34 0.83 -19.76
C ASP A 124 3.94 0.67 -20.35
N ASN A 125 3.77 -0.24 -21.32
CA ASN A 125 2.49 -0.50 -21.98
C ASN A 125 1.40 -0.98 -21.00
N ILE A 126 1.77 -1.81 -20.01
CA ILE A 126 0.83 -2.28 -18.99
C ILE A 126 0.68 -1.31 -17.81
N PHE A 127 1.37 -0.16 -17.81
CA PHE A 127 1.42 0.80 -16.68
C PHE A 127 1.84 0.13 -15.36
N PHE A 128 2.92 -0.67 -15.41
CA PHE A 128 3.35 -1.50 -14.29
C PHE A 128 3.45 -0.73 -12.96
N ASN A 129 4.16 0.42 -12.93
CA ASN A 129 4.38 1.18 -11.71
C ASN A 129 3.07 1.67 -11.06
N ALA A 130 2.08 2.05 -11.85
CA ALA A 130 0.77 2.45 -11.35
C ALA A 130 -0.01 1.23 -10.81
N LYS A 131 0.04 0.11 -11.52
CA LYS A 131 -0.67 -1.11 -11.13
C LYS A 131 -0.08 -1.76 -9.89
N ILE A 132 1.25 -1.83 -9.75
CA ILE A 132 1.89 -2.40 -8.56
C ILE A 132 1.59 -1.57 -7.30
N ARG A 133 1.62 -0.23 -7.41
CA ARG A 133 1.20 0.66 -6.33
C ARG A 133 -0.25 0.42 -5.92
N LYS A 134 -1.14 0.28 -6.89
CA LYS A 134 -2.56 0.00 -6.62
C LYS A 134 -2.75 -1.38 -6.00
N CYS A 135 -2.07 -2.44 -6.49
CA CYS A 135 -2.11 -3.77 -5.88
C CYS A 135 -1.64 -3.74 -4.42
N LYS A 136 -0.51 -3.03 -4.15
CA LYS A 136 0.02 -2.89 -2.78
C LYS A 136 -0.96 -2.15 -1.87
N ARG A 137 -1.56 -1.05 -2.35
CA ARG A 137 -2.56 -0.28 -1.58
C ARG A 137 -3.74 -1.16 -1.21
N LEU A 138 -4.27 -1.92 -2.17
CA LEU A 138 -5.41 -2.80 -1.94
C LEU A 138 -5.04 -3.97 -1.02
N ALA A 139 -3.89 -4.62 -1.23
CA ALA A 139 -3.43 -5.68 -0.34
C ALA A 139 -3.21 -5.19 1.10
N GLY A 140 -2.79 -3.94 1.30
CA GLY A 140 -2.68 -3.33 2.63
C GLY A 140 -4.03 -2.95 3.26
N ALA A 141 -5.01 -2.59 2.42
CA ALA A 141 -6.35 -2.18 2.86
C ALA A 141 -7.32 -3.35 3.08
N GLU A 142 -7.28 -4.35 2.21
CA GLU A 142 -8.23 -5.46 2.17
C GLU A 142 -7.56 -6.84 2.24
N THR A 143 -6.30 -6.90 2.67
CA THR A 143 -5.45 -8.08 2.87
C THR A 143 -5.02 -8.81 1.61
N GLU A 144 -5.73 -8.67 0.50
CA GLU A 144 -5.39 -9.34 -0.75
C GLU A 144 -5.70 -8.49 -1.99
N SER A 145 -4.96 -8.73 -3.05
CA SER A 145 -5.24 -8.27 -4.41
C SER A 145 -4.53 -9.18 -5.42
N ALA A 146 -4.88 -9.10 -6.69
CA ALA A 146 -4.17 -9.82 -7.74
C ALA A 146 -3.98 -8.96 -8.98
N LEU A 147 -2.80 -9.04 -9.59
CA LEU A 147 -2.52 -8.51 -10.91
C LEU A 147 -2.65 -9.65 -11.91
N ILE A 148 -3.61 -9.54 -12.82
CA ILE A 148 -3.98 -10.60 -13.76
C ILE A 148 -3.58 -10.17 -15.18
N TYR A 149 -2.94 -11.05 -15.93
CA TYR A 149 -2.73 -10.88 -17.36
C TYR A 149 -3.89 -11.48 -18.15
N ASN A 150 -4.50 -10.66 -18.98
CA ASN A 150 -5.58 -11.04 -19.87
C ASN A 150 -5.03 -11.14 -21.30
N PHE A 151 -5.21 -12.30 -21.92
CA PHE A 151 -4.77 -12.58 -23.27
C PHE A 151 -5.93 -12.35 -24.25
N SER A 152 -5.68 -11.55 -25.25
CA SER A 152 -6.63 -11.30 -26.35
C SER A 152 -5.93 -11.43 -27.68
N GLN A 153 -6.70 -11.65 -28.75
CA GLN A 153 -6.18 -11.59 -30.12
C GLN A 153 -6.65 -10.30 -30.78
N ARG A 154 -5.70 -9.46 -31.19
CA ARG A 154 -5.97 -8.24 -31.94
C ARG A 154 -5.21 -8.26 -33.26
N ASN A 155 -5.95 -8.20 -34.37
CA ASN A 155 -5.37 -8.25 -35.73
C ASN A 155 -4.49 -9.50 -35.99
N GLY A 156 -4.90 -10.66 -35.46
CA GLY A 156 -4.14 -11.90 -35.59
C GLY A 156 -2.87 -12.01 -34.77
N LYS A 157 -2.58 -11.02 -33.92
CA LYS A 157 -1.46 -11.05 -32.95
C LYS A 157 -1.99 -11.20 -31.54
N LEU A 158 -1.19 -11.88 -30.72
CA LEU A 158 -1.44 -11.95 -29.28
C LEU A 158 -1.21 -10.58 -28.67
N ASP A 159 -2.23 -10.06 -28.01
CA ASP A 159 -2.21 -8.81 -27.24
C ASP A 159 -2.46 -9.15 -25.77
N VAL A 160 -1.68 -8.54 -24.89
CA VAL A 160 -1.74 -8.82 -23.45
C VAL A 160 -1.95 -7.51 -22.70
N ASP A 161 -3.03 -7.47 -21.94
CA ASP A 161 -3.33 -6.39 -21.00
C ASP A 161 -3.26 -6.93 -19.57
N ALA A 162 -3.11 -6.04 -18.61
CA ALA A 162 -3.09 -6.38 -17.20
C ALA A 162 -4.20 -5.63 -16.47
N PHE A 163 -4.94 -6.31 -15.60
CA PHE A 163 -5.92 -5.67 -14.72
C PHE A 163 -5.76 -6.14 -13.28
N ILE A 164 -6.42 -5.44 -12.37
CA ILE A 164 -6.33 -5.71 -10.94
C ILE A 164 -7.65 -6.29 -10.46
N ALA A 165 -7.59 -7.45 -9.83
CA ALA A 165 -8.70 -8.05 -9.11
C ALA A 165 -8.55 -7.79 -7.61
N ALA A 166 -9.63 -7.31 -6.97
CA ALA A 166 -9.70 -7.06 -5.54
C ALA A 166 -11.18 -6.93 -5.11
N ARG A 167 -11.47 -7.12 -3.84
CA ARG A 167 -12.85 -7.09 -3.33
C ARG A 167 -13.55 -5.74 -3.57
N SER A 168 -12.85 -4.65 -3.28
CA SER A 168 -13.34 -3.29 -3.50
C SER A 168 -13.59 -2.96 -4.98
N LEU A 169 -13.00 -3.72 -5.91
CA LEU A 169 -13.22 -3.62 -7.35
C LEU A 169 -14.29 -4.61 -7.87
N GLY A 170 -14.98 -5.32 -6.97
CA GLY A 170 -16.04 -6.25 -7.31
C GLY A 170 -15.60 -7.69 -7.59
N TYR A 171 -14.33 -8.02 -7.32
CA TYR A 171 -13.80 -9.37 -7.52
C TYR A 171 -13.66 -10.10 -6.18
N ARG A 172 -13.90 -11.42 -6.20
CA ARG A 172 -13.55 -12.35 -5.13
C ARG A 172 -12.33 -13.15 -5.56
N ILE A 173 -11.34 -13.27 -4.72
CA ILE A 173 -10.13 -14.03 -5.04
C ILE A 173 -10.16 -15.36 -4.30
N ARG A 174 -9.68 -16.42 -4.95
CA ARG A 174 -9.47 -17.74 -4.37
C ARG A 174 -8.12 -18.26 -4.80
N THR A 175 -7.42 -18.90 -3.90
CA THR A 175 -6.08 -19.42 -4.16
C THR A 175 -5.98 -20.87 -3.73
N MET A 176 -5.13 -21.63 -4.41
CA MET A 176 -4.78 -22.97 -4.02
C MET A 176 -3.26 -23.12 -4.02
N PHE A 177 -2.71 -23.52 -2.88
CA PHE A 177 -1.28 -23.73 -2.72
C PHE A 177 -1.00 -25.23 -2.52
N ASP A 178 0.19 -25.65 -2.94
CA ASP A 178 0.69 -26.98 -2.62
C ASP A 178 1.25 -27.02 -1.18
N GLN A 179 1.72 -28.19 -0.78
CA GLN A 179 2.31 -28.44 0.55
C GLN A 179 3.62 -27.65 0.80
N TYR A 180 4.23 -27.11 -0.24
CA TYR A 180 5.46 -26.32 -0.17
C TYR A 180 5.20 -24.82 -0.24
N GLY A 181 3.95 -24.41 -0.35
CA GLY A 181 3.55 -23.00 -0.46
C GLY A 181 3.57 -22.44 -1.88
N ASN A 182 3.75 -23.29 -2.91
CA ASN A 182 3.68 -22.83 -4.30
C ASN A 182 2.23 -22.69 -4.75
N LEU A 183 1.91 -21.57 -5.40
CA LEU A 183 0.59 -21.35 -5.96
C LEU A 183 0.32 -22.32 -7.11
N GLN A 184 -0.73 -23.12 -6.99
CA GLN A 184 -1.18 -24.11 -7.98
C GLN A 184 -2.33 -23.57 -8.85
N ALA A 185 -3.22 -22.78 -8.25
CA ALA A 185 -4.31 -22.14 -8.97
C ALA A 185 -4.64 -20.78 -8.34
N LEU A 186 -4.99 -19.82 -9.19
CA LEU A 186 -5.51 -18.51 -8.82
C LEU A 186 -6.86 -18.33 -9.50
N ALA A 187 -7.91 -18.11 -8.73
CA ALA A 187 -9.23 -17.85 -9.28
C ALA A 187 -9.74 -16.47 -8.86
N TYR A 188 -10.48 -15.84 -9.75
CA TYR A 188 -11.19 -14.61 -9.43
C TYR A 188 -12.64 -14.72 -9.91
N GLY A 189 -13.55 -14.35 -9.02
CA GLY A 189 -14.98 -14.39 -9.25
C GLY A 189 -15.56 -13.00 -9.37
N TYR A 190 -16.49 -12.79 -10.31
CA TYR A 190 -17.15 -11.52 -10.55
C TYR A 190 -18.56 -11.72 -11.06
N ARG A 191 -19.40 -10.67 -10.95
CA ARG A 191 -20.76 -10.70 -11.47
C ARG A 191 -20.88 -9.85 -12.71
N LEU A 192 -21.45 -10.43 -13.78
CA LEU A 192 -21.85 -9.70 -14.98
C LEU A 192 -23.38 -9.66 -15.09
N ASN A 193 -23.90 -8.53 -15.53
CA ASN A 193 -25.31 -8.40 -15.82
C ASN A 193 -25.54 -8.77 -17.30
N GLU A 194 -26.06 -9.98 -17.53
CA GLU A 194 -26.41 -10.48 -18.85
C GLU A 194 -27.94 -10.40 -19.03
N ASN A 195 -28.41 -9.53 -19.90
CA ASN A 195 -29.82 -9.34 -20.18
C ASN A 195 -30.70 -9.06 -18.92
N GLY A 196 -30.18 -8.28 -17.98
CA GLY A 196 -30.90 -7.95 -16.74
C GLY A 196 -30.76 -8.99 -15.63
N ILE A 197 -30.06 -10.09 -15.86
CA ILE A 197 -29.82 -11.14 -14.87
C ILE A 197 -28.34 -11.11 -14.46
N GLY A 198 -28.08 -10.85 -13.16
CA GLY A 198 -26.72 -10.91 -12.60
C GLY A 198 -26.24 -12.35 -12.50
N ARG A 199 -25.25 -12.74 -13.32
CA ARG A 199 -24.63 -14.05 -13.31
C ARG A 199 -23.26 -14.01 -12.69
N MET A 200 -22.94 -15.07 -11.95
CA MET A 200 -21.61 -15.25 -11.39
C MET A 200 -20.68 -15.89 -12.42
N HIS A 201 -19.47 -15.34 -12.53
CA HIS A 201 -18.38 -15.86 -13.32
C HIS A 201 -17.21 -16.22 -12.43
N TRP A 202 -16.49 -17.28 -12.76
CA TRP A 202 -15.23 -17.64 -12.14
C TRP A 202 -14.21 -17.95 -13.23
N ASP A 203 -13.10 -17.22 -13.21
CA ASP A 203 -11.95 -17.52 -14.05
C ASP A 203 -10.89 -18.14 -13.16
N ILE A 204 -10.49 -19.37 -13.48
CA ILE A 204 -9.54 -20.18 -12.70
C ILE A 204 -8.29 -20.37 -13.54
N LEU A 205 -7.19 -19.78 -13.09
CA LEU A 205 -5.91 -19.76 -13.77
C LEU A 205 -4.99 -20.82 -13.18
N THR A 206 -4.47 -21.69 -14.04
CA THR A 206 -3.44 -22.68 -13.67
C THR A 206 -2.24 -22.56 -14.61
N ALA A 207 -1.18 -23.29 -14.35
CA ALA A 207 -0.01 -23.28 -15.20
C ALA A 207 -0.29 -23.88 -16.60
N GLU A 208 -1.16 -24.88 -16.68
CA GLU A 208 -1.43 -25.62 -17.91
C GLU A 208 -2.69 -25.15 -18.63
N THR A 209 -3.77 -24.86 -17.88
CA THR A 209 -5.09 -24.59 -18.42
C THR A 209 -5.78 -23.45 -17.66
N ASN A 210 -6.39 -22.55 -18.37
CA ASN A 210 -7.27 -21.54 -17.82
C ASN A 210 -8.72 -21.93 -18.05
N TYR A 211 -9.54 -21.87 -17.00
CA TYR A 211 -10.96 -22.23 -17.05
C TYR A 211 -11.79 -20.98 -16.88
N TYR A 212 -12.63 -20.68 -17.87
CA TYR A 212 -13.58 -19.57 -17.86
C TYR A 212 -14.99 -20.12 -17.62
N CYS A 213 -15.48 -19.90 -16.38
CA CYS A 213 -16.72 -20.52 -15.92
C CYS A 213 -17.83 -19.49 -15.84
N SER A 214 -18.96 -19.71 -16.49
CA SER A 214 -20.14 -18.86 -16.41
C SER A 214 -21.33 -19.61 -15.80
N GLN A 215 -21.99 -18.99 -14.82
CA GLN A 215 -23.19 -19.56 -14.21
C GLN A 215 -24.36 -19.52 -15.19
N LYS A 216 -25.01 -20.66 -15.40
CA LYS A 216 -26.23 -20.82 -16.19
C LYS A 216 -27.44 -20.97 -15.27
N PHE A 217 -28.64 -21.06 -15.84
CA PHE A 217 -29.86 -21.30 -15.08
C PHE A 217 -29.81 -22.66 -14.35
N PHE A 218 -29.24 -23.68 -15.00
CA PHE A 218 -28.93 -24.98 -14.41
C PHE A 218 -27.45 -25.26 -14.58
N GLY A 219 -26.67 -25.17 -13.47
CA GLY A 219 -25.24 -25.51 -13.47
C GLY A 219 -24.32 -24.41 -14.00
N TRP A 220 -23.19 -24.82 -14.54
CA TRP A 220 -22.14 -23.98 -15.04
C TRP A 220 -21.71 -24.38 -16.44
N ASP A 221 -21.33 -23.40 -17.21
CA ASP A 221 -20.65 -23.57 -18.49
C ASP A 221 -19.16 -23.36 -18.24
N VAL A 222 -18.30 -24.27 -18.71
CA VAL A 222 -16.86 -24.26 -18.46
C VAL A 222 -16.14 -24.30 -19.81
N ASP A 223 -15.45 -23.21 -20.13
CA ASP A 223 -14.57 -23.09 -21.30
C ASP A 223 -13.12 -23.24 -20.84
N ALA A 224 -12.50 -24.37 -21.19
CA ALA A 224 -11.13 -24.72 -20.85
C ALA A 224 -10.21 -24.37 -22.01
N ARG A 225 -9.21 -23.50 -21.75
CA ARG A 225 -8.22 -23.07 -22.74
C ARG A 225 -6.82 -23.35 -22.25
N ALA A 226 -5.98 -23.92 -23.11
CA ALA A 226 -4.57 -24.13 -22.81
C ALA A 226 -3.90 -22.80 -22.48
N ASN A 227 -3.08 -22.80 -21.43
CA ASN A 227 -2.31 -21.65 -21.05
C ASN A 227 -0.97 -21.64 -21.81
N PRO A 228 -0.73 -20.67 -22.71
CA PRO A 228 0.47 -20.68 -23.55
C PRO A 228 1.77 -20.42 -22.78
N THR A 229 1.70 -19.76 -21.62
CA THR A 229 2.88 -19.32 -20.88
C THR A 229 3.49 -20.42 -20.00
N GLY A 230 2.76 -21.50 -19.73
CA GLY A 230 3.19 -22.53 -18.77
C GLY A 230 3.31 -22.02 -17.32
N LYS A 231 2.77 -20.83 -17.03
CA LYS A 231 2.78 -20.18 -15.69
C LYS A 231 1.39 -19.63 -15.38
N ILE A 232 1.03 -19.58 -14.10
CA ILE A 232 -0.23 -18.95 -13.71
C ILE A 232 -0.21 -17.47 -14.10
N ASN A 233 -1.18 -17.05 -14.92
CA ASN A 233 -1.26 -15.71 -15.52
C ASN A 233 -1.70 -14.62 -14.53
N GLY A 234 -1.24 -14.69 -13.30
CA GLY A 234 -1.55 -13.73 -12.28
C GLY A 234 -0.55 -13.76 -11.13
N ILE A 235 -0.39 -12.60 -10.50
CA ILE A 235 0.41 -12.42 -9.30
C ILE A 235 -0.55 -12.12 -8.15
N TYR A 236 -0.56 -12.95 -7.14
CA TYR A 236 -1.39 -12.82 -5.96
C TYR A 236 -0.61 -12.08 -4.86
N PHE A 237 -1.12 -10.94 -4.44
CA PHE A 237 -0.60 -10.13 -3.35
C PHE A 237 -1.42 -10.41 -2.10
N HIS A 238 -0.79 -10.99 -1.10
CA HIS A 238 -1.41 -11.25 0.19
C HIS A 238 -0.50 -10.74 1.31
N GLN A 239 -1.09 -9.97 2.23
CA GLN A 239 -0.40 -9.47 3.41
C GLN A 239 -1.40 -9.24 4.54
N GLN A 240 -0.92 -9.14 5.76
CA GLN A 240 -1.74 -8.61 6.84
C GLN A 240 -2.10 -7.14 6.55
N LYS A 241 -3.30 -6.71 6.97
CA LYS A 241 -3.71 -5.31 6.90
C LYS A 241 -2.64 -4.40 7.52
N ALA A 242 -2.44 -3.22 6.95
CA ALA A 242 -1.33 -2.35 7.31
C ALA A 242 -1.31 -1.89 8.78
N TRP A 243 -2.47 -1.92 9.45
CA TRP A 243 -2.70 -1.51 10.85
C TRP A 243 -2.90 -2.69 11.82
N ALA A 244 -2.57 -3.91 11.41
CA ALA A 244 -2.74 -5.10 12.23
C ALA A 244 -2.09 -4.93 13.61
N GLY A 245 -2.86 -5.25 14.66
CA GLY A 245 -2.44 -5.16 16.06
C GLY A 245 -2.78 -3.83 16.76
N ALA A 246 -3.18 -2.79 16.03
CA ALA A 246 -3.56 -1.49 16.60
C ALA A 246 -5.08 -1.24 16.69
N GLU A 247 -5.92 -2.16 16.21
CA GLU A 247 -7.36 -1.98 16.01
C GLU A 247 -8.09 -1.52 17.29
N LYS A 248 -7.76 -2.15 18.43
CA LYS A 248 -8.41 -1.82 19.71
C LYS A 248 -8.06 -0.41 20.20
N ARG A 249 -6.80 0.02 19.95
CA ARG A 249 -6.36 1.36 20.32
C ARG A 249 -6.97 2.41 19.42
N MET A 250 -7.12 2.14 18.13
CA MET A 250 -7.79 3.03 17.19
C MET A 250 -9.25 3.26 17.56
N ARG A 251 -10.00 2.19 17.86
CA ARG A 251 -11.39 2.30 18.36
C ARG A 251 -11.48 3.11 19.64
N ARG A 252 -10.54 2.89 20.58
CA ARG A 252 -10.50 3.65 21.85
C ARG A 252 -10.22 5.12 21.62
N ASP A 253 -9.34 5.47 20.68
CA ASP A 253 -9.00 6.84 20.32
C ASP A 253 -10.22 7.58 19.75
N GLU A 254 -10.97 6.96 18.83
CA GLU A 254 -12.20 7.51 18.25
C GLU A 254 -13.31 7.70 19.30
N GLU A 255 -13.47 6.71 20.20
CA GLU A 255 -14.43 6.80 21.28
C GLU A 255 -14.10 7.95 22.24
N LEU A 256 -12.81 8.10 22.58
CA LEU A 256 -12.34 9.16 23.46
C LEU A 256 -12.53 10.54 22.83
N ASP A 257 -12.16 10.67 21.56
CA ASP A 257 -12.31 11.92 20.79
C ASP A 257 -13.79 12.37 20.73
N SER A 258 -14.68 11.44 20.40
CA SER A 258 -16.11 11.70 20.37
C SER A 258 -16.68 12.08 21.74
N LYS A 259 -16.20 11.44 22.83
CA LYS A 259 -16.60 11.80 24.19
C LYS A 259 -16.08 13.17 24.63
N VAL A 260 -14.88 13.55 24.16
CA VAL A 260 -14.34 14.88 24.41
C VAL A 260 -15.17 15.92 23.68
N ALA A 261 -15.55 15.65 22.43
CA ALA A 261 -16.43 16.55 21.67
C ALA A 261 -17.81 16.71 22.32
N ASP A 262 -18.45 15.60 22.76
CA ASP A 262 -19.70 15.65 23.54
C ASP A 262 -19.57 16.54 24.80
N ASN A 263 -18.47 16.37 25.53
CA ASN A 263 -18.22 17.15 26.74
C ASN A 263 -18.01 18.63 26.43
N ASN A 264 -17.26 18.94 25.36
CA ASN A 264 -17.07 20.31 24.94
C ASN A 264 -18.41 20.96 24.52
N ASN A 265 -19.25 20.24 23.79
CA ASN A 265 -20.57 20.73 23.39
C ASN A 265 -21.47 21.00 24.62
N TYR A 266 -21.44 20.09 25.62
CA TYR A 266 -22.20 20.25 26.85
C TYR A 266 -21.81 21.50 27.64
N PHE A 267 -20.52 21.82 27.70
CA PHE A 267 -20.02 22.98 28.42
C PHE A 267 -19.82 24.24 27.53
N ALA A 268 -20.12 24.15 26.25
CA ALA A 268 -20.05 25.32 25.33
C ALA A 268 -21.09 26.38 25.71
N ASP A 269 -22.25 25.97 26.21
CA ASP A 269 -23.22 26.86 26.81
C ASP A 269 -22.91 27.00 28.31
N PRO A 270 -22.48 28.19 28.79
CA PRO A 270 -22.08 28.35 30.16
C PRO A 270 -23.28 28.12 31.10
N MET A 271 -23.20 27.10 31.95
CA MET A 271 -24.13 26.85 33.03
C MET A 271 -23.68 27.65 34.26
N ALA A 272 -24.66 28.17 34.96
CA ALA A 272 -24.40 28.92 36.20
C ALA A 272 -25.22 28.30 37.34
N GLU A 273 -24.63 28.22 38.51
CA GLU A 273 -25.34 27.99 39.76
C GLU A 273 -25.55 29.31 40.48
N ALA A 274 -26.71 29.52 41.02
CA ALA A 274 -27.01 30.70 41.81
C ALA A 274 -27.88 30.32 43.04
N THR A 275 -27.70 31.03 44.14
CA THR A 275 -28.59 30.91 45.29
C THR A 275 -29.99 31.49 44.94
N ALA A 276 -31.04 30.99 45.61
CA ALA A 276 -32.43 31.37 45.33
C ALA A 276 -32.67 32.90 45.23
N ASP A 277 -31.98 33.68 46.06
CA ASP A 277 -32.11 35.14 46.10
C ASP A 277 -31.55 35.83 44.83
N VAL A 278 -30.81 35.13 43.99
CA VAL A 278 -30.19 35.67 42.75
C VAL A 278 -31.03 35.38 41.52
N ILE A 279 -31.85 34.29 41.57
CA ILE A 279 -32.59 33.77 40.40
C ILE A 279 -33.57 34.80 39.83
N GLU A 280 -34.21 35.64 40.67
CA GLU A 280 -35.17 36.67 40.25
C GLU A 280 -34.53 37.82 39.46
N SER A 281 -33.22 38.00 39.57
CA SER A 281 -32.48 39.12 38.93
C SER A 281 -31.70 38.70 37.68
N LEU A 282 -31.78 37.42 37.24
CA LEU A 282 -31.03 36.94 36.07
C LEU A 282 -31.43 37.63 34.77
N PRO A 283 -30.49 38.20 34.04
CA PRO A 283 -30.78 38.85 32.76
C PRO A 283 -31.18 37.83 31.70
N ARG A 284 -32.03 38.23 30.74
CA ARG A 284 -32.44 37.41 29.61
C ARG A 284 -31.25 37.01 28.74
N ARG A 285 -31.30 35.81 28.15
CA ARG A 285 -30.22 35.11 27.42
C ARG A 285 -29.73 35.89 26.17
N ASP A 286 -30.50 36.84 25.67
CA ASP A 286 -30.30 37.54 24.38
C ASP A 286 -29.55 38.86 24.44
N LYS A 287 -29.03 39.29 25.62
CA LYS A 287 -28.29 40.55 25.76
C LYS A 287 -26.85 40.36 26.23
N PRO A 288 -25.83 40.82 25.48
CA PRO A 288 -24.43 40.80 25.94
C PRO A 288 -24.19 41.87 27.06
N GLY A 289 -23.19 41.64 27.89
CA GLY A 289 -22.75 42.57 28.92
C GLY A 289 -23.65 42.63 30.16
N LYS A 290 -23.99 41.49 30.71
CA LYS A 290 -24.93 41.37 31.81
C LYS A 290 -24.26 41.55 33.18
N LEU A 291 -24.80 42.46 33.99
CA LEU A 291 -24.42 42.67 35.37
C LEU A 291 -25.44 41.92 36.27
N ILE A 292 -24.95 41.07 37.13
CA ILE A 292 -25.77 40.34 38.11
C ILE A 292 -25.53 41.01 39.46
N GLN A 293 -26.59 41.53 40.06
CA GLN A 293 -26.52 42.12 41.39
C GLN A 293 -26.76 41.04 42.43
N LEU A 294 -25.78 40.81 43.28
CA LEU A 294 -25.89 39.85 44.39
C LEU A 294 -26.48 40.58 45.59
N THR A 295 -27.69 40.21 46.03
CA THR A 295 -28.36 40.73 47.20
C THR A 295 -28.35 39.67 48.28
N GLY A 296 -27.73 39.96 49.41
CA GLY A 296 -27.65 39.01 50.57
C GLY A 296 -26.23 38.66 50.94
N LYS A 297 -25.95 38.47 52.22
CA LYS A 297 -24.59 38.16 52.73
C LYS A 297 -24.02 36.83 52.29
N GLU A 298 -24.87 35.89 51.86
CA GLU A 298 -24.47 34.53 51.43
C GLU A 298 -24.79 34.24 49.96
N SER A 299 -25.22 35.25 49.20
CA SER A 299 -25.56 35.10 47.78
C SER A 299 -24.30 34.77 46.96
N ARG A 300 -24.36 33.68 46.21
CA ARG A 300 -23.24 33.20 45.34
C ARG A 300 -23.77 33.01 43.94
N PHE A 301 -22.95 33.36 42.99
CA PHE A 301 -23.15 33.08 41.58
C PHE A 301 -21.81 32.52 41.04
N ASN A 302 -21.82 31.29 40.58
CA ASN A 302 -20.64 30.65 39.99
C ASN A 302 -21.00 30.06 38.62
N TYR A 303 -20.07 30.14 37.71
CA TYR A 303 -20.15 29.32 36.50
C TYR A 303 -19.72 27.90 36.83
N ILE A 304 -20.51 26.93 36.38
CA ILE A 304 -20.14 25.51 36.45
C ILE A 304 -19.09 25.31 35.38
N THR A 305 -17.84 25.13 35.77
CA THR A 305 -16.76 24.79 34.90
C THR A 305 -16.63 23.27 34.75
N PRO A 306 -16.23 22.76 33.57
CA PRO A 306 -15.96 21.34 33.43
C PRO A 306 -14.92 20.88 34.44
N PRO A 307 -15.04 19.67 34.99
CA PRO A 307 -13.99 19.11 35.83
C PRO A 307 -12.65 19.17 35.09
N SER A 308 -11.57 19.54 35.79
CA SER A 308 -10.24 19.85 35.24
C SER A 308 -9.46 18.68 34.63
N ASP A 309 -10.10 17.57 34.30
CA ASP A 309 -9.50 16.35 33.71
C ASP A 309 -9.15 16.47 32.21
N SER A 310 -9.12 17.67 31.67
CA SER A 310 -8.72 17.88 30.26
C SER A 310 -7.25 17.45 30.00
N ALA A 311 -6.38 17.57 30.99
CA ALA A 311 -4.98 17.15 30.88
C ALA A 311 -4.86 15.61 30.79
N ALA A 312 -5.52 14.85 31.66
CA ALA A 312 -5.48 13.40 31.66
C ALA A 312 -6.02 12.80 30.33
N ARG A 313 -7.10 13.39 29.79
CA ARG A 313 -7.66 12.97 28.52
C ARG A 313 -6.71 13.27 27.34
N ARG A 314 -6.09 14.44 27.35
CA ARG A 314 -5.08 14.83 26.35
C ARG A 314 -3.87 13.90 26.40
N ASP A 315 -3.39 13.58 27.60
CA ASP A 315 -2.27 12.66 27.80
C ASP A 315 -2.62 11.24 27.32
N GLU A 316 -3.87 10.78 27.54
CA GLU A 316 -4.34 9.50 27.00
C GLU A 316 -4.38 9.51 25.49
N GLN A 317 -4.86 10.58 24.83
CA GLN A 317 -4.86 10.70 23.36
C GLN A 317 -3.46 10.70 22.77
N VAL A 318 -2.52 11.46 23.36
CA VAL A 318 -1.12 11.47 22.92
C VAL A 318 -0.51 10.07 23.03
N ARG A 319 -0.69 9.41 24.17
CA ARG A 319 -0.18 8.05 24.39
C ARG A 319 -0.79 7.03 23.44
N LEU A 320 -2.11 7.13 23.16
CA LEU A 320 -2.77 6.26 22.18
C LEU A 320 -2.20 6.48 20.78
N ASN A 321 -2.02 7.74 20.37
CA ASN A 321 -1.42 8.08 19.09
C ASN A 321 -0.02 7.48 18.95
N ASP A 322 0.86 7.74 19.92
CA ASP A 322 2.23 7.24 19.88
C ASP A 322 2.27 5.71 19.87
N SER A 323 1.40 5.06 20.65
CA SER A 323 1.32 3.60 20.67
C SER A 323 0.81 3.02 19.36
N ILE A 324 -0.19 3.63 18.71
CA ILE A 324 -0.71 3.18 17.41
C ILE A 324 0.39 3.25 16.36
N LEU A 325 1.11 4.36 16.30
CA LEU A 325 2.18 4.55 15.33
C LEU A 325 3.37 3.61 15.59
N PHE A 326 3.74 3.42 16.86
CA PHE A 326 4.82 2.50 17.24
C PHE A 326 4.48 1.03 16.91
N ASP A 327 3.28 0.55 17.30
CA ASP A 327 2.86 -0.84 17.06
C ASP A 327 2.74 -1.16 15.57
N THR A 328 2.44 -0.16 14.74
CA THR A 328 2.32 -0.31 13.30
C THR A 328 3.60 0.04 12.53
N PHE A 329 4.71 0.31 13.22
CA PHE A 329 5.97 0.79 12.64
C PHE A 329 5.78 1.95 11.65
N THR A 330 4.91 2.89 12.01
CA THR A 330 4.56 4.03 11.15
C THR A 330 5.18 5.30 11.71
N PRO A 331 6.02 6.02 10.96
CA PRO A 331 6.55 7.30 11.39
C PRO A 331 5.45 8.36 11.40
N ASP A 332 5.53 9.29 12.34
CA ASP A 332 4.68 10.46 12.40
C ASP A 332 5.19 11.54 11.40
N LEU A 333 4.48 11.68 10.27
CA LEU A 333 4.74 12.70 9.26
C LEU A 333 3.84 13.93 9.41
N SER A 334 3.34 14.20 10.62
CA SER A 334 2.58 15.42 10.90
C SER A 334 3.42 16.67 10.64
N PHE A 335 2.75 17.77 10.27
CA PHE A 335 3.43 19.03 9.96
C PHE A 335 4.34 19.52 11.10
N GLU A 336 3.93 19.33 12.36
CA GLU A 336 4.72 19.73 13.53
C GLU A 336 6.03 18.93 13.65
N LYS A 337 5.97 17.62 13.43
CA LYS A 337 7.17 16.76 13.44
C LYS A 337 8.08 17.04 12.25
N MET A 338 7.50 17.22 11.06
CA MET A 338 8.26 17.51 9.84
C MET A 338 8.92 18.90 9.86
N LYS A 339 8.32 19.90 10.51
CA LYS A 339 8.89 21.26 10.66
C LYS A 339 10.25 21.22 11.36
N GLY A 340 10.46 20.33 12.32
CA GLY A 340 11.75 20.14 12.99
C GLY A 340 12.82 19.48 12.13
N LEU A 341 12.42 18.77 11.04
CA LEU A 341 13.34 18.02 10.18
C LEU A 341 14.01 18.88 9.10
N GLY A 342 13.44 20.03 8.75
CA GLY A 342 13.91 20.85 7.64
C GLY A 342 15.32 21.42 7.76
N SER A 343 15.91 21.39 8.96
CA SER A 343 17.30 21.82 9.25
C SER A 343 18.27 20.65 9.47
N LEU A 344 17.78 19.40 9.38
CA LEU A 344 18.60 18.21 9.65
C LEU A 344 19.28 17.68 8.38
N SER A 345 20.42 17.00 8.56
CA SER A 345 21.08 16.26 7.48
C SER A 345 20.22 15.09 7.00
N GLY A 346 20.43 14.62 5.76
CA GLY A 346 19.72 13.46 5.22
C GLY A 346 19.81 12.22 6.10
N VAL A 347 20.95 12.00 6.78
CA VAL A 347 21.13 10.90 7.73
C VAL A 347 20.24 11.08 8.97
N ALA A 348 20.14 12.30 9.51
CA ALA A 348 19.29 12.58 10.67
C ALA A 348 17.79 12.42 10.34
N ILE A 349 17.38 12.80 9.12
CA ILE A 349 16.01 12.57 8.61
C ILE A 349 15.73 11.06 8.55
N ARG A 350 16.63 10.25 7.98
CA ARG A 350 16.46 8.80 7.93
C ARG A 350 16.35 8.18 9.30
N ASN A 351 17.18 8.60 10.25
CA ASN A 351 17.13 8.12 11.63
C ASN A 351 15.80 8.46 12.32
N SER A 352 15.22 9.62 12.05
CA SER A 352 13.91 10.01 12.60
C SER A 352 12.75 9.20 11.98
N LEU A 353 12.96 8.64 10.79
CA LEU A 353 11.97 7.84 10.07
C LEU A 353 12.24 6.33 10.11
N ILE A 354 13.08 5.88 11.05
CA ILE A 354 13.56 4.49 11.15
C ILE A 354 12.41 3.46 11.19
N LEU A 355 11.29 3.78 11.83
CA LEU A 355 10.11 2.90 11.88
C LEU A 355 9.59 2.58 10.49
N GLY A 356 9.51 3.57 9.60
CA GLY A 356 9.11 3.38 8.21
C GLY A 356 10.07 2.47 7.43
N TYR A 357 11.38 2.60 7.68
CA TYR A 357 12.39 1.72 7.07
C TYR A 357 12.30 0.28 7.59
N ILE A 358 12.02 0.07 8.89
CA ILE A 358 11.78 -1.27 9.46
C ILE A 358 10.54 -1.89 8.81
N LYS A 359 9.43 -1.13 8.73
CA LYS A 359 8.20 -1.59 8.07
C LYS A 359 8.45 -1.96 6.61
N ARG A 360 9.22 -1.12 5.89
CA ARG A 360 9.64 -1.39 4.52
C ARG A 360 10.41 -2.69 4.40
N ALA A 361 11.43 -2.91 5.24
CA ALA A 361 12.24 -4.12 5.22
C ALA A 361 11.39 -5.39 5.41
N ASN A 362 10.46 -5.37 6.37
CA ASN A 362 9.52 -6.48 6.60
C ASN A 362 8.63 -6.76 5.38
N ARG A 363 8.24 -5.72 4.63
CA ARG A 363 7.41 -5.87 3.41
C ARG A 363 8.23 -6.30 2.21
N MET A 364 9.49 -5.87 2.12
CA MET A 364 10.37 -6.27 1.02
C MET A 364 10.51 -7.80 0.94
N GLU A 365 10.55 -8.53 2.05
CA GLU A 365 10.61 -10.00 2.07
C GLU A 365 9.50 -10.63 1.19
N ILE A 366 8.28 -10.13 1.29
CA ILE A 366 7.14 -10.63 0.51
C ILE A 366 7.21 -10.14 -0.93
N TYR A 367 7.48 -8.85 -1.12
CA TYR A 367 7.40 -8.22 -2.44
C TYR A 367 8.59 -8.54 -3.34
N GLU A 368 9.74 -8.93 -2.80
CA GLU A 368 10.86 -9.46 -3.60
C GLU A 368 10.50 -10.76 -4.30
N GLU A 369 9.84 -11.68 -3.60
CA GLU A 369 9.35 -12.93 -4.19
C GLU A 369 8.31 -12.65 -5.28
N LEU A 370 7.35 -11.77 -4.99
CA LEU A 370 6.28 -11.43 -5.92
C LEU A 370 6.80 -10.71 -7.17
N LEU A 371 7.77 -9.81 -7.05
CA LEU A 371 8.40 -9.14 -8.19
C LEU A 371 9.27 -10.10 -9.02
N THR A 372 9.95 -11.03 -8.37
CA THR A 372 10.70 -12.09 -9.07
C THR A 372 9.74 -12.96 -9.88
N ARG A 373 8.63 -13.38 -9.29
CA ARG A 373 7.59 -14.14 -9.98
C ARG A 373 6.97 -13.34 -11.14
N PHE A 374 6.69 -12.05 -10.92
CA PHE A 374 6.20 -11.14 -11.94
C PHE A 374 7.16 -11.06 -13.13
N MET A 375 8.47 -10.90 -12.88
CA MET A 375 9.50 -10.85 -13.91
C MET A 375 9.50 -12.13 -14.75
N HIS A 376 9.52 -13.30 -14.10
CA HIS A 376 9.49 -14.59 -14.81
C HIS A 376 8.20 -14.81 -15.61
N LEU A 377 7.05 -14.38 -15.10
CA LEU A 377 5.79 -14.44 -15.83
C LEU A 377 5.83 -13.49 -17.03
N THR A 378 6.33 -12.27 -16.86
CA THR A 378 6.44 -11.28 -17.93
C THR A 378 7.36 -11.78 -19.05
N LEU A 379 8.50 -12.40 -18.73
CA LEU A 379 9.38 -12.99 -19.73
C LEU A 379 8.70 -14.14 -20.50
N ALA A 380 7.96 -15.02 -19.80
CA ALA A 380 7.19 -16.07 -20.46
C ALA A 380 6.12 -15.50 -21.41
N VAL A 381 5.41 -14.45 -20.98
CA VAL A 381 4.44 -13.73 -21.83
C VAL A 381 5.11 -13.11 -23.06
N LEU A 382 6.27 -12.48 -22.90
CA LEU A 382 7.02 -11.89 -24.02
C LEU A 382 7.50 -12.96 -25.02
N CYS A 383 7.86 -14.16 -24.57
CA CYS A 383 8.20 -15.29 -25.43
C CYS A 383 7.02 -15.72 -26.32
N GLU A 384 5.78 -15.59 -25.84
CA GLU A 384 4.57 -15.87 -26.62
C GLU A 384 4.19 -14.73 -27.59
N ILE A 385 4.43 -13.46 -27.17
CA ILE A 385 4.18 -12.30 -28.05
C ILE A 385 5.22 -12.20 -29.18
N TYR A 386 6.48 -12.55 -28.88
CA TYR A 386 7.63 -12.46 -29.80
C TYR A 386 8.33 -13.82 -29.95
N PRO A 387 7.72 -14.80 -30.65
CA PRO A 387 8.29 -16.13 -30.80
C PRO A 387 9.65 -16.15 -31.51
N ASP A 388 9.89 -15.19 -32.41
CA ASP A 388 11.15 -14.96 -33.12
C ASP A 388 12.32 -14.51 -32.21
N LYS A 389 12.00 -13.96 -31.03
CA LYS A 389 12.94 -13.49 -30.01
C LYS A 389 13.02 -14.38 -28.77
N ARG A 390 12.32 -15.53 -28.77
CA ARG A 390 12.25 -16.45 -27.62
C ARG A 390 13.63 -16.78 -27.06
N ALA A 391 14.58 -17.15 -27.90
CA ALA A 391 15.91 -17.57 -27.48
C ALA A 391 16.72 -16.44 -26.78
N GLN A 392 16.48 -15.16 -27.15
CA GLN A 392 17.09 -14.02 -26.50
C GLN A 392 16.38 -13.69 -25.17
N LEU A 393 15.04 -13.81 -25.14
CA LEU A 393 14.23 -13.54 -23.96
C LEU A 393 14.46 -14.59 -22.85
N GLU A 394 14.62 -15.87 -23.21
CA GLU A 394 14.93 -16.95 -22.27
C GLU A 394 16.32 -16.83 -21.62
N LYS A 395 17.28 -16.19 -22.31
CA LYS A 395 18.64 -15.94 -21.81
C LYS A 395 18.77 -14.60 -21.08
N LEU A 396 17.72 -13.80 -21.07
CA LEU A 396 17.76 -12.47 -20.46
C LEU A 396 17.69 -12.57 -18.93
N GLU A 397 18.76 -12.13 -18.28
CA GLU A 397 18.82 -12.01 -16.82
C GLU A 397 18.53 -10.58 -16.38
N ILE A 398 17.49 -10.39 -15.58
CA ILE A 398 17.08 -9.09 -15.06
C ILE A 398 17.16 -9.12 -13.53
N GLY A 399 17.61 -8.03 -12.95
CA GLY A 399 17.51 -7.76 -11.54
C GLY A 399 16.62 -6.54 -11.30
N PHE A 400 16.18 -6.35 -10.07
CA PHE A 400 15.48 -5.14 -9.69
C PHE A 400 15.98 -4.62 -8.35
N LYS A 401 15.68 -3.35 -8.09
CA LYS A 401 15.97 -2.68 -6.83
C LYS A 401 14.76 -1.80 -6.46
N PHE A 402 14.36 -1.85 -5.19
CA PHE A 402 13.45 -0.88 -4.63
C PHE A 402 14.17 0.46 -4.46
N SER A 403 13.62 1.52 -5.03
CA SER A 403 14.15 2.86 -4.85
C SER A 403 13.95 3.34 -3.42
N ASP A 404 14.86 4.19 -2.95
CA ASP A 404 14.72 4.82 -1.63
C ASP A 404 13.70 5.96 -1.72
N PRO A 405 12.67 6.03 -0.83
CA PRO A 405 11.70 7.12 -0.83
C PRO A 405 12.33 8.47 -0.46
N PHE A 406 13.47 8.46 0.24
CA PHE A 406 14.26 9.64 0.54
C PHE A 406 15.63 9.52 -0.09
N PRO A 407 15.81 9.99 -1.34
CA PRO A 407 17.09 9.93 -2.01
C PRO A 407 18.16 10.66 -1.18
N ASP A 408 19.38 10.18 -1.28
CA ASP A 408 20.53 10.83 -0.63
C ASP A 408 20.61 12.30 -1.03
N ASP A 409 21.05 13.16 -0.10
CA ASP A 409 21.33 14.55 -0.43
C ASP A 409 22.42 14.59 -1.51
N LYS A 410 21.97 14.80 -2.75
CA LYS A 410 22.88 14.84 -3.90
C LYS A 410 23.97 15.89 -3.73
N ARG A 411 23.71 16.94 -2.94
CA ARG A 411 24.73 17.98 -2.69
C ARG A 411 25.87 17.46 -1.83
N GLU A 412 25.56 16.70 -0.77
CA GLU A 412 26.59 16.11 0.08
C GLU A 412 27.40 15.07 -0.69
N LEU A 413 26.74 14.24 -1.49
CA LEU A 413 27.38 13.28 -2.39
C LEU A 413 28.27 13.99 -3.41
N TRP A 414 27.74 15.05 -4.07
CA TRP A 414 28.50 15.82 -5.06
C TRP A 414 29.72 16.49 -4.46
N ASN A 415 29.59 17.10 -3.30
CA ASN A 415 30.72 17.70 -2.59
C ASN A 415 31.76 16.67 -2.17
N THR A 416 31.33 15.51 -1.67
CA THR A 416 32.23 14.42 -1.27
C THR A 416 32.98 13.86 -2.46
N ILE A 417 32.29 13.53 -3.55
CA ILE A 417 32.92 12.98 -4.77
C ILE A 417 33.80 14.05 -5.45
N GLY A 418 33.38 15.30 -5.51
CA GLY A 418 34.20 16.40 -6.00
C GLY A 418 35.47 16.58 -5.21
N SER A 419 35.42 16.47 -3.88
CA SER A 419 36.59 16.49 -3.00
C SER A 419 37.51 15.29 -3.21
N LEU A 420 36.96 14.06 -3.30
CA LEU A 420 37.73 12.84 -3.56
C LEU A 420 38.43 12.87 -4.93
N TYR A 421 37.76 13.40 -5.95
CA TYR A 421 38.34 13.60 -7.28
C TYR A 421 39.45 14.62 -7.24
N SER A 422 39.26 15.77 -6.62
CA SER A 422 40.29 16.83 -6.49
C SER A 422 41.52 16.37 -5.69
N GLN A 423 41.36 15.44 -4.77
CA GLN A 423 42.43 14.82 -3.98
C GLN A 423 43.11 13.64 -4.70
N GLY A 424 42.66 13.27 -5.90
CA GLY A 424 43.20 12.14 -6.66
C GLY A 424 42.85 10.76 -6.10
N VAL A 425 41.90 10.65 -5.20
CA VAL A 425 41.47 9.39 -4.57
C VAL A 425 40.55 8.58 -5.51
N CYS A 426 39.79 9.24 -6.38
CA CYS A 426 38.96 8.57 -7.39
C CYS A 426 39.24 9.11 -8.80
N SER A 427 39.05 8.25 -9.80
CA SER A 427 39.19 8.63 -11.21
C SER A 427 37.98 9.42 -11.70
N LEU A 428 38.17 10.18 -12.81
CA LEU A 428 37.07 10.87 -13.51
C LEU A 428 35.92 9.91 -13.85
N ASP A 429 36.28 8.75 -14.40
CA ASP A 429 35.33 7.71 -14.81
C ASP A 429 34.45 7.25 -13.61
N THR A 430 35.07 7.04 -12.45
CA THR A 430 34.39 6.66 -11.22
C THR A 430 33.51 7.80 -10.69
N ALA A 431 34.01 9.02 -10.68
CA ALA A 431 33.27 10.19 -10.22
C ALA A 431 31.99 10.41 -11.07
N VAL A 432 32.10 10.41 -12.40
CA VAL A 432 30.96 10.59 -13.32
C VAL A 432 29.91 9.48 -13.15
N LYS A 433 30.36 8.22 -13.02
CA LYS A 433 29.46 7.07 -12.81
C LYS A 433 28.70 7.13 -11.47
N ILE A 434 29.36 7.53 -10.40
CA ILE A 434 28.74 7.64 -9.07
C ILE A 434 27.80 8.85 -9.01
N LEU A 435 28.18 9.98 -9.59
CA LEU A 435 27.38 11.20 -9.59
C LEU A 435 26.08 11.05 -10.38
N SER A 436 26.03 10.15 -11.36
CA SER A 436 24.84 9.85 -12.20
C SER A 436 24.13 11.12 -12.69
N LEU A 437 24.91 12.09 -13.20
CA LEU A 437 24.39 13.38 -13.68
C LEU A 437 23.74 13.26 -15.06
N THR A 438 24.08 12.20 -15.81
CA THR A 438 23.59 11.95 -17.16
C THR A 438 23.14 10.49 -17.30
N ASP A 439 22.20 10.23 -18.20
CA ASP A 439 21.75 8.88 -18.56
C ASP A 439 22.79 8.09 -19.37
N ALA A 440 23.79 8.80 -19.95
CA ALA A 440 24.87 8.24 -20.73
C ALA A 440 26.24 8.63 -20.15
N PRO A 441 26.68 8.06 -19.03
CA PRO A 441 27.92 8.45 -18.36
C PRO A 441 29.18 8.23 -19.21
N GLU A 442 29.15 7.26 -20.10
CA GLU A 442 30.31 6.97 -20.97
C GLU A 442 30.52 8.05 -22.05
N GLU A 443 29.46 8.60 -22.61
CA GLU A 443 29.55 9.74 -23.52
C GLU A 443 30.06 11.00 -22.81
N GLU A 444 29.63 11.22 -21.57
CA GLU A 444 30.10 12.37 -20.79
C GLU A 444 31.57 12.24 -20.42
N ILE A 445 32.04 11.04 -20.06
CA ILE A 445 33.45 10.76 -19.82
C ILE A 445 34.28 11.06 -21.05
N GLN A 446 33.81 10.65 -22.24
CA GLN A 446 34.50 10.93 -23.48
C GLN A 446 34.57 12.43 -23.77
N ARG A 447 33.45 13.15 -23.60
CA ARG A 447 33.41 14.63 -23.77
C ARG A 447 34.38 15.35 -22.84
N LEU A 448 34.48 14.90 -21.60
CA LEU A 448 35.39 15.48 -20.61
C LEU A 448 36.85 15.22 -20.97
N LYS A 449 37.20 14.01 -21.44
CA LYS A 449 38.53 13.65 -21.91
C LYS A 449 38.94 14.47 -23.15
N ASP A 450 38.03 14.60 -24.11
CA ASP A 450 38.25 15.42 -25.32
C ASP A 450 38.43 16.89 -24.96
N ALA A 451 37.72 17.42 -23.98
CA ALA A 451 37.88 18.79 -23.50
C ALA A 451 39.22 19.01 -22.75
N GLU A 452 39.73 18.03 -22.03
CA GLU A 452 41.07 18.09 -21.40
C GLU A 452 42.19 18.10 -22.46
N VAL A 453 42.10 17.25 -23.48
CA VAL A 453 43.05 17.22 -24.59
C VAL A 453 43.06 18.56 -25.34
N ALA A 454 41.89 19.13 -25.62
CA ALA A 454 41.78 20.43 -26.27
C ALA A 454 42.38 21.58 -25.43
N LYS A 455 42.24 21.54 -24.11
CA LYS A 455 42.86 22.51 -23.18
C LYS A 455 44.38 22.36 -23.14
N ALA A 456 44.89 21.13 -23.10
CA ALA A 456 46.35 20.88 -23.14
C ALA A 456 47.01 21.38 -24.44
N GLY A 457 46.37 21.10 -25.59
CA GLY A 457 46.85 21.61 -26.88
C GLY A 457 46.86 23.13 -27.00
N ASN A 458 45.89 23.84 -26.41
CA ASN A 458 45.84 25.29 -26.35
C ASN A 458 46.91 25.90 -25.42
N VAL A 459 47.34 25.19 -24.37
CA VAL A 459 48.39 25.63 -23.44
C VAL A 459 49.74 25.49 -24.13
N GLU A 460 50.00 24.39 -24.86
CA GLU A 460 51.25 24.21 -25.63
C GLU A 460 51.37 25.25 -26.71
N ALA A 461 50.34 25.51 -27.52
CA ALA A 461 50.35 26.56 -28.54
C ALA A 461 50.56 27.98 -27.99
N SER A 462 50.07 28.25 -26.76
CA SER A 462 50.28 29.55 -26.09
C SER A 462 51.68 29.68 -25.47
N THR A 463 52.35 28.58 -25.17
CA THR A 463 53.71 28.55 -24.61
C THR A 463 54.73 28.71 -25.74
N GLU A 464 54.52 28.03 -26.88
CA GLU A 464 55.38 28.23 -28.09
C GLU A 464 55.33 29.66 -28.61
N MET A 465 54.16 30.35 -28.60
CA MET A 465 54.08 31.76 -29.03
C MET A 465 54.74 32.72 -28.01
N ARG A 466 55.08 32.30 -26.79
CA ARG A 466 55.81 33.12 -25.80
C ARG A 466 57.32 32.92 -25.87
N GLU A 467 57.81 31.80 -26.40
CA GLU A 467 59.25 31.56 -26.59
C GLU A 467 59.77 32.15 -27.88
N GLU A 468 58.92 32.52 -28.85
CA GLU A 468 59.28 33.16 -30.11
C GLU A 468 59.28 34.72 -30.04
N LYS A 469 59.07 35.33 -28.86
CA LYS A 469 59.16 36.78 -28.63
C LYS A 469 60.30 37.12 -27.69
#